data_59f6cd3f3255e538bbe589963f5fd2a4
#
_entry.id   59f6cd3f3255e538bbe589963f5fd2a4
#
_cell.length_a   1.000
_cell.length_b   1.000
_cell.length_c   1.000
_cell.angle_alpha   90.00
_cell.angle_beta   90.00
_cell.angle_gamma   90.00
#
_symmetry.space_group_name_H-M   'P 1'
#
loop_
_entity.id
_entity.type
_entity.pdbx_description
1 polymer ?
#
loop_
_entity_poly.entity_id
_entity_poly.type
_entity_poly.pdbx_seq_one_letter_code
_entity_poly.pdbx_strand_id
1 'polypeptide(L)'
;EGLLGSLVNPEHKWQGWHSTGTLGPLGGACALAKWAQLDESKTAQLLSLCGSQSGGLGMQAGSDGKPLHSGFAARNAVFAFDLVTAVGLSARETPFNSQTGWLKTFSAPTGSAEFFESNWLNKGQILDPGLWMKTHPYCSAAIGGEAACKKLWQQGIRLDDLQKIVFHFPPGADKALRYEAPLTGVEGKFSMEYVAYQVLTQGCVEDRFFDLEKVPESFTKALPRMQRSRDLPRVPKSVRRIVVTVQTRSGKVITAEESAPPGSPNRPFTEEDLFEKLALSKDENWAGKVMEQTRNWPKGTMESLWPLLSVESGEEV
;
A
#
# COMPACT_ATOMS: atom_id res chain seq x y z
N GLU A 1 1.66 15.25 -0.42
CA GLU A 1 2.02 14.07 0.36
C GLU A 1 3.31 13.44 -0.16
N GLY A 2 3.40 13.12 -1.46
CA GLY A 2 4.56 12.46 -2.06
C GLY A 2 5.88 13.20 -1.86
N LEU A 3 5.92 14.53 -1.98
CA LEU A 3 7.12 15.33 -1.74
C LEU A 3 7.61 15.21 -0.28
N LEU A 4 6.69 15.31 0.70
CA LEU A 4 7.01 15.09 2.10
C LEU A 4 7.57 13.69 2.33
N GLY A 5 6.93 12.69 1.74
CA GLY A 5 7.40 11.30 1.81
C GLY A 5 8.80 11.11 1.24
N SER A 6 9.16 11.81 0.17
CA SER A 6 10.51 11.76 -0.42
C SER A 6 11.56 12.40 0.48
N LEU A 7 11.20 13.43 1.25
CA LEU A 7 12.09 14.09 2.20
C LEU A 7 12.41 13.23 3.43
N VAL A 8 11.40 12.61 4.02
CA VAL A 8 11.58 11.94 5.32
C VAL A 8 11.96 10.47 5.21
N ASN A 9 11.70 9.81 4.08
CA ASN A 9 12.05 8.40 3.90
C ASN A 9 13.46 8.24 3.30
N PRO A 10 14.26 7.24 3.72
CA PRO A 10 13.83 6.05 4.49
C PRO A 10 13.90 6.19 6.02
N GLU A 11 14.53 7.24 6.57
CA GLU A 11 14.83 7.41 8.00
C GLU A 11 13.55 7.35 8.85
N HIS A 12 12.51 8.06 8.42
CA HIS A 12 11.19 8.06 9.03
C HIS A 12 10.64 6.63 9.25
N LYS A 13 10.77 5.80 8.24
CA LYS A 13 10.32 4.41 8.29
C LYS A 13 11.21 3.55 9.19
N TRP A 14 12.52 3.82 9.23
CA TRP A 14 13.45 3.11 10.11
C TRP A 14 13.26 3.45 11.59
N GLN A 15 12.79 4.65 11.89
CA GLN A 15 12.38 5.05 13.24
C GLN A 15 11.08 4.39 13.70
N GLY A 16 10.39 3.65 12.82
CA GLY A 16 9.19 2.90 13.16
C GLY A 16 7.88 3.58 12.79
N TRP A 17 7.90 4.72 12.11
CA TRP A 17 6.68 5.39 11.67
C TRP A 17 6.00 4.69 10.51
N HIS A 18 4.67 4.77 10.46
CA HIS A 18 3.86 4.36 9.31
C HIS A 18 3.44 5.59 8.51
N SER A 19 4.04 5.77 7.33
CA SER A 19 3.87 6.97 6.50
C SER A 19 2.41 7.34 6.20
N THR A 20 1.50 6.37 6.11
CA THR A 20 0.06 6.62 5.92
C THR A 20 -0.52 7.49 7.05
N GLY A 21 -0.19 7.17 8.30
CA GLY A 21 -0.70 7.92 9.45
C GLY A 21 -0.01 9.26 9.68
N THR A 22 1.27 9.38 9.27
CA THR A 22 2.05 10.60 9.50
C THR A 22 1.96 11.61 8.35
N LEU A 23 1.85 11.15 7.10
CA LEU A 23 1.75 11.99 5.91
C LEU A 23 0.30 12.24 5.48
N GLY A 24 -0.58 11.27 5.72
CA GLY A 24 -1.96 11.32 5.27
C GLY A 24 -2.75 12.53 5.79
N PRO A 25 -2.64 12.92 7.08
CA PRO A 25 -3.34 14.13 7.58
C PRO A 25 -2.95 15.39 6.82
N LEU A 26 -1.66 15.54 6.48
CA LEU A 26 -1.17 16.70 5.70
C LEU A 26 -1.67 16.66 4.25
N GLY A 27 -1.73 15.46 3.64
CA GLY A 27 -2.32 15.27 2.31
C GLY A 27 -3.80 15.63 2.28
N GLY A 28 -4.56 15.17 3.27
CA GLY A 28 -5.97 15.52 3.46
C GLY A 28 -6.19 17.02 3.69
N ALA A 29 -5.34 17.66 4.51
CA ALA A 29 -5.36 19.10 4.75
C ALA A 29 -5.19 19.90 3.44
N CYS A 30 -4.19 19.55 2.62
CA CYS A 30 -3.98 20.19 1.32
C CYS A 30 -5.18 20.04 0.39
N ALA A 31 -5.82 18.86 0.37
CA ALA A 31 -6.99 18.61 -0.46
C ALA A 31 -8.18 19.48 -0.01
N LEU A 32 -8.46 19.54 1.29
CA LEU A 32 -9.53 20.34 1.87
C LEU A 32 -9.28 21.84 1.68
N ALA A 33 -8.05 22.30 1.91
CA ALA A 33 -7.67 23.71 1.68
C ALA A 33 -7.90 24.12 0.22
N LYS A 34 -7.49 23.27 -0.73
CA LYS A 34 -7.71 23.50 -2.15
C LYS A 34 -9.18 23.50 -2.52
N TRP A 35 -9.94 22.53 -2.02
CA TRP A 35 -11.38 22.41 -2.26
C TRP A 35 -12.16 23.62 -1.75
N ALA A 36 -11.87 24.06 -0.54
CA ALA A 36 -12.53 25.21 0.11
C ALA A 36 -11.91 26.56 -0.25
N GLN A 37 -10.88 26.59 -1.10
CA GLN A 37 -10.17 27.80 -1.53
C GLN A 37 -9.70 28.67 -0.34
N LEU A 38 -9.14 27.99 0.69
CA LEU A 38 -8.64 28.71 1.87
C LEU A 38 -7.48 29.63 1.49
N ASP A 39 -7.40 30.75 2.19
CA ASP A 39 -6.25 31.65 2.12
C ASP A 39 -4.98 31.01 2.71
N GLU A 40 -3.84 31.69 2.54
CA GLU A 40 -2.53 31.19 2.99
C GLU A 40 -2.49 30.96 4.52
N SER A 41 -3.02 31.91 5.31
CA SER A 41 -3.03 31.83 6.77
C SER A 41 -3.83 30.63 7.26
N LYS A 42 -5.08 30.49 6.81
CA LYS A 42 -5.94 29.34 7.17
C LYS A 42 -5.36 28.01 6.69
N THR A 43 -4.75 27.99 5.50
CA THR A 43 -4.07 26.80 4.98
C THR A 43 -2.89 26.42 5.87
N ALA A 44 -2.07 27.36 6.28
CA ALA A 44 -0.94 27.13 7.18
C ALA A 44 -1.40 26.64 8.56
N GLN A 45 -2.46 27.22 9.11
CA GLN A 45 -3.06 26.79 10.38
C GLN A 45 -3.63 25.38 10.30
N LEU A 46 -4.34 25.04 9.21
CA LEU A 46 -4.87 23.71 8.97
C LEU A 46 -3.74 22.68 8.87
N LEU A 47 -2.69 22.96 8.11
CA LEU A 47 -1.51 22.11 8.01
C LEU A 47 -0.82 21.93 9.37
N SER A 48 -0.76 22.98 10.18
CA SER A 48 -0.18 22.93 11.52
C SER A 48 -0.95 22.00 12.45
N LEU A 49 -2.28 22.13 12.49
CA LEU A 49 -3.13 21.22 13.26
C LEU A 49 -3.02 19.78 12.80
N CYS A 50 -3.08 19.53 11.50
CA CYS A 50 -2.93 18.20 10.94
C CYS A 50 -1.55 17.61 11.22
N GLY A 51 -0.49 18.42 11.11
CA GLY A 51 0.87 18.02 11.47
C GLY A 51 1.00 17.63 12.93
N SER A 52 0.34 18.35 13.82
CA SER A 52 0.29 18.03 15.26
C SER A 52 -0.47 16.73 15.57
N GLN A 53 -1.34 16.28 14.69
CA GLN A 53 -2.09 15.02 14.80
C GLN A 53 -1.46 13.89 13.99
N SER A 54 -0.29 14.11 13.38
CA SER A 54 0.44 13.09 12.64
C SER A 54 0.92 11.98 13.57
N GLY A 55 0.64 10.73 13.23
CA GLY A 55 1.02 9.61 14.08
C GLY A 55 0.84 8.27 13.37
N GLY A 56 1.01 7.19 14.13
CA GLY A 56 0.87 5.83 13.64
C GLY A 56 2.19 5.11 13.52
N LEU A 57 2.25 3.92 14.15
CA LEU A 57 3.46 3.13 14.25
C LEU A 57 3.42 1.94 13.28
N GLY A 58 4.54 1.69 12.65
CA GLY A 58 4.73 0.56 11.74
C GLY A 58 4.58 -0.80 12.43
N MET A 59 4.62 -0.87 13.77
CA MET A 59 4.38 -2.10 14.53
C MET A 59 2.98 -2.70 14.29
N GLN A 60 2.02 -1.88 13.82
CA GLN A 60 0.67 -2.35 13.50
C GLN A 60 0.59 -3.20 12.21
N ALA A 61 1.71 -3.41 11.51
CA ALA A 61 1.70 -4.35 10.38
C ALA A 61 1.38 -5.77 10.86
N GLY A 62 0.36 -6.39 10.27
CA GLY A 62 -0.16 -7.70 10.68
C GLY A 62 -1.33 -7.61 11.68
N SER A 63 -1.91 -6.43 11.87
CA SER A 63 -3.13 -6.22 12.64
C SER A 63 -4.08 -5.26 11.91
N ASP A 64 -5.32 -5.17 12.38
CA ASP A 64 -6.34 -4.24 11.86
C ASP A 64 -6.00 -2.77 12.15
N GLY A 65 -5.13 -2.52 13.11
CA GLY A 65 -4.61 -1.18 13.41
C GLY A 65 -3.90 -0.51 12.24
N LYS A 66 -3.25 -1.29 11.34
CA LYS A 66 -2.55 -0.71 10.20
C LYS A 66 -3.48 -0.07 9.16
N PRO A 67 -4.56 -0.70 8.65
CA PRO A 67 -5.50 -0.05 7.75
C PRO A 67 -6.23 1.12 8.39
N LEU A 68 -6.50 1.10 9.70
CA LEU A 68 -7.12 2.21 10.42
C LEU A 68 -6.30 3.51 10.38
N HIS A 69 -4.99 3.46 10.15
CA HIS A 69 -4.18 4.68 10.01
C HIS A 69 -4.65 5.57 8.86
N SER A 70 -5.20 5.04 7.78
CA SER A 70 -5.76 5.85 6.69
C SER A 70 -7.07 6.54 7.12
N GLY A 71 -7.94 5.82 7.85
CA GLY A 71 -9.15 6.39 8.42
C GLY A 71 -8.86 7.48 9.45
N PHE A 72 -7.89 7.25 10.34
CA PHE A 72 -7.45 8.26 11.31
C PHE A 72 -6.86 9.49 10.63
N ALA A 73 -6.08 9.31 9.56
CA ALA A 73 -5.52 10.41 8.80
C ALA A 73 -6.62 11.27 8.16
N ALA A 74 -7.61 10.64 7.52
CA ALA A 74 -8.75 11.32 6.92
C ALA A 74 -9.59 12.04 7.97
N ARG A 75 -9.94 11.35 9.07
CA ARG A 75 -10.68 11.95 10.20
C ARG A 75 -9.96 13.18 10.75
N ASN A 76 -8.65 13.08 10.99
CA ASN A 76 -7.87 14.18 11.57
C ASN A 76 -7.83 15.39 10.61
N ALA A 77 -7.77 15.16 9.29
CA ALA A 77 -7.81 16.25 8.31
C ALA A 77 -9.17 16.97 8.31
N VAL A 78 -10.28 16.21 8.28
CA VAL A 78 -11.64 16.79 8.31
C VAL A 78 -11.88 17.52 9.64
N PHE A 79 -11.55 16.91 10.76
CA PHE A 79 -11.73 17.51 12.07
C PHE A 79 -10.94 18.82 12.23
N ALA A 80 -9.66 18.83 11.81
CA ALA A 80 -8.85 20.04 11.82
C ALA A 80 -9.41 21.13 10.89
N PHE A 81 -9.95 20.73 9.73
CA PHE A 81 -10.60 21.65 8.80
C PHE A 81 -11.82 22.33 9.46
N ASP A 82 -12.69 21.59 10.10
CA ASP A 82 -13.85 22.13 10.81
C ASP A 82 -13.44 23.08 11.94
N LEU A 83 -12.40 22.74 12.69
CA LEU A 83 -11.88 23.59 13.75
C LEU A 83 -11.39 24.94 13.23
N VAL A 84 -10.67 24.96 12.10
CA VAL A 84 -10.15 26.21 11.52
C VAL A 84 -11.24 27.02 10.83
N THR A 85 -12.17 26.37 10.14
CA THR A 85 -13.14 27.07 9.26
C THR A 85 -14.45 27.39 9.97
N ALA A 86 -15.05 26.44 10.68
CA ALA A 86 -16.35 26.59 11.31
C ALA A 86 -16.23 27.14 12.75
N VAL A 87 -15.23 26.69 13.50
CA VAL A 87 -15.03 27.13 14.90
C VAL A 87 -14.17 28.39 14.99
N GLY A 88 -13.29 28.63 14.00
CA GLY A 88 -12.36 29.76 14.02
C GLY A 88 -11.17 29.57 14.97
N LEU A 89 -10.79 28.31 15.24
CA LEU A 89 -9.65 28.01 16.09
C LEU A 89 -8.36 28.46 15.41
N SER A 90 -7.53 29.23 16.10
CA SER A 90 -6.21 29.65 15.62
C SER A 90 -5.15 28.61 15.92
N ALA A 91 -4.20 28.45 14.99
CA ALA A 91 -3.04 27.61 15.13
C ALA A 91 -1.78 28.32 14.60
N ARG A 92 -0.60 27.78 14.88
CA ARG A 92 0.65 28.33 14.33
C ARG A 92 0.66 28.23 12.81
N GLU A 93 1.23 29.24 12.15
CA GLU A 93 1.34 29.30 10.70
C GLU A 93 2.69 28.78 10.15
N THR A 94 3.48 28.12 11.01
CA THR A 94 4.80 27.58 10.69
C THR A 94 4.86 26.07 10.92
N PRO A 95 4.04 25.23 10.22
CA PRO A 95 3.95 23.81 10.50
C PRO A 95 5.26 23.06 10.25
N PHE A 96 6.10 23.56 9.36
CA PHE A 96 7.29 22.86 8.88
C PHE A 96 8.61 23.44 9.41
N ASN A 97 8.69 24.75 9.64
CA ASN A 97 9.95 25.50 9.79
C ASN A 97 10.39 25.78 11.23
N SER A 98 9.69 25.25 12.23
CA SER A 98 10.07 25.46 13.64
C SER A 98 10.99 24.34 14.14
N GLN A 99 11.72 24.63 15.26
CA GLN A 99 12.56 23.63 15.94
C GLN A 99 11.76 22.40 16.43
N THR A 100 10.45 22.57 16.60
CA THR A 100 9.49 21.52 16.97
C THR A 100 8.47 21.26 15.88
N GLY A 101 8.73 21.73 14.65
CA GLY A 101 7.86 21.56 13.49
C GLY A 101 7.93 20.14 12.93
N TRP A 102 7.01 19.85 12.02
CA TRP A 102 6.80 18.51 11.47
C TRP A 102 8.07 17.95 10.80
N LEU A 103 8.76 18.76 9.98
CA LEU A 103 9.96 18.30 9.28
C LEU A 103 11.06 17.84 10.25
N LYS A 104 11.31 18.65 11.28
CA LYS A 104 12.31 18.33 12.31
C LYS A 104 11.91 17.08 13.11
N THR A 105 10.66 16.98 13.50
CA THR A 105 10.14 15.87 14.30
C THR A 105 10.18 14.55 13.54
N PHE A 106 9.90 14.59 12.25
CA PHE A 106 9.86 13.40 11.39
C PHE A 106 11.13 13.22 10.53
N SER A 107 12.25 13.79 10.98
CA SER A 107 13.60 13.51 10.45
C SER A 107 13.84 13.94 8.99
N ALA A 108 13.24 15.05 8.56
CA ALA A 108 13.61 15.63 7.29
C ALA A 108 15.07 16.16 7.32
N PRO A 109 15.84 15.94 6.25
CA PRO A 109 17.22 16.45 6.17
C PRO A 109 17.25 17.97 6.09
N THR A 110 18.43 18.55 6.35
CA THR A 110 18.71 19.96 6.07
C THR A 110 18.51 20.24 4.57
N GLY A 111 18.06 21.43 4.19
CA GLY A 111 17.80 21.77 2.78
C GLY A 111 16.42 21.36 2.28
N SER A 112 15.49 21.04 3.18
CA SER A 112 14.14 20.64 2.81
C SER A 112 13.34 21.73 2.10
N ALA A 113 13.62 23.00 2.37
CA ALA A 113 12.96 24.13 1.71
C ALA A 113 13.35 24.20 0.23
N GLU A 114 14.63 24.14 -0.08
CA GLU A 114 15.16 24.16 -1.44
C GLU A 114 14.67 22.94 -2.25
N PHE A 115 14.54 21.79 -1.60
CA PHE A 115 13.94 20.61 -2.23
C PHE A 115 12.47 20.85 -2.61
N PHE A 116 11.69 21.47 -1.71
CA PHE A 116 10.29 21.81 -2.00
C PHE A 116 10.18 22.80 -3.15
N GLU A 117 10.93 23.88 -3.12
CA GLU A 117 10.93 24.91 -4.16
C GLU A 117 11.27 24.33 -5.53
N SER A 118 12.31 23.46 -5.59
CA SER A 118 12.77 22.84 -6.83
C SER A 118 11.82 21.78 -7.38
N ASN A 119 10.98 21.18 -6.53
CA ASN A 119 10.09 20.07 -6.91
C ASN A 119 8.59 20.42 -6.84
N TRP A 120 8.25 21.65 -6.42
CA TRP A 120 6.88 22.09 -6.36
C TRP A 120 6.30 22.22 -7.77
N LEU A 121 5.11 21.68 -7.98
CA LEU A 121 4.42 21.62 -9.26
C LEU A 121 5.13 20.82 -10.36
N ASN A 122 6.20 20.11 -10.06
CA ASN A 122 6.73 19.08 -10.94
C ASN A 122 5.67 18.00 -11.17
N LYS A 123 5.94 17.13 -12.16
CA LYS A 123 5.08 15.99 -12.47
C LYS A 123 4.66 15.28 -11.18
N GLY A 124 3.36 15.24 -10.91
CA GLY A 124 2.83 14.68 -9.66
C GLY A 124 3.24 13.21 -9.51
N GLN A 125 3.56 12.79 -8.29
CA GLN A 125 4.00 11.41 -8.03
C GLN A 125 2.92 10.35 -8.32
N ILE A 126 1.69 10.75 -8.52
CA ILE A 126 0.62 9.89 -9.05
C ILE A 126 0.90 9.46 -10.51
N LEU A 127 1.63 10.30 -11.28
CA LEU A 127 2.02 10.04 -12.66
C LEU A 127 3.45 9.51 -12.76
N ASP A 128 4.36 10.00 -11.91
CA ASP A 128 5.77 9.63 -11.91
C ASP A 128 6.32 9.62 -10.47
N PRO A 129 6.71 8.48 -9.91
CA PRO A 129 6.83 7.15 -10.50
C PRO A 129 5.52 6.38 -10.73
N GLY A 130 4.35 6.98 -10.46
CA GLY A 130 3.05 6.37 -10.66
C GLY A 130 2.54 5.59 -9.43
N LEU A 131 1.29 5.14 -9.51
CA LEU A 131 0.65 4.35 -8.48
C LEU A 131 0.79 2.85 -8.76
N TRP A 132 0.93 2.09 -7.68
CA TRP A 132 0.86 0.65 -7.70
C TRP A 132 -0.52 0.21 -7.22
N MET A 133 -1.27 -0.47 -8.07
CA MET A 133 -2.54 -1.10 -7.71
C MET A 133 -2.30 -2.54 -7.25
N LYS A 134 -3.06 -2.98 -6.27
CA LYS A 134 -3.00 -4.35 -5.77
C LYS A 134 -4.22 -5.13 -6.22
N THR A 135 -4.03 -6.37 -6.63
CA THR A 135 -5.12 -7.31 -6.90
C THR A 135 -5.77 -7.76 -5.58
N HIS A 136 -4.96 -8.05 -4.56
CA HIS A 136 -5.37 -8.62 -3.28
C HIS A 136 -4.88 -7.79 -2.07
N PRO A 137 -5.45 -7.95 -0.87
CA PRO A 137 -5.18 -7.10 0.31
C PRO A 137 -3.88 -7.45 1.05
N TYR A 138 -2.84 -7.94 0.38
CA TYR A 138 -1.53 -8.21 0.97
C TYR A 138 -0.51 -7.09 0.72
N CYS A 139 0.66 -7.20 1.33
CA CYS A 139 1.74 -6.22 1.21
C CYS A 139 2.29 -6.13 -0.22
N SER A 140 2.32 -4.94 -0.79
CA SER A 140 2.78 -4.71 -2.17
C SER A 140 4.21 -5.19 -2.47
N ALA A 141 5.02 -5.48 -1.45
CA ALA A 141 6.34 -6.07 -1.63
C ALA A 141 6.28 -7.54 -2.14
N ALA A 142 5.13 -8.21 -2.04
CA ALA A 142 4.94 -9.58 -2.53
C ALA A 142 4.37 -9.66 -3.96
N ILE A 143 3.89 -8.55 -4.55
CA ILE A 143 3.20 -8.57 -5.86
C ILE A 143 4.07 -9.21 -6.95
N GLY A 144 5.36 -8.86 -7.04
CA GLY A 144 6.27 -9.45 -8.01
C GLY A 144 6.49 -10.93 -7.78
N GLY A 145 6.53 -11.37 -6.52
CA GLY A 145 6.66 -12.79 -6.14
C GLY A 145 5.41 -13.59 -6.48
N GLU A 146 4.22 -13.03 -6.27
CA GLU A 146 2.96 -13.64 -6.72
C GLU A 146 2.99 -13.87 -8.22
N ALA A 147 3.31 -12.82 -8.99
CA ALA A 147 3.33 -12.92 -10.46
C ALA A 147 4.38 -13.92 -10.96
N ALA A 148 5.55 -13.99 -10.31
CA ALA A 148 6.57 -15.00 -10.62
C ALA A 148 6.06 -16.42 -10.29
N CYS A 149 5.38 -16.62 -9.16
CA CYS A 149 4.77 -17.90 -8.81
C CYS A 149 3.65 -18.29 -9.78
N LYS A 150 2.84 -17.33 -10.27
CA LYS A 150 1.83 -17.59 -11.32
C LYS A 150 2.48 -18.09 -12.62
N LYS A 151 3.63 -17.52 -13.03
CA LYS A 151 4.39 -18.01 -14.18
C LYS A 151 4.86 -19.46 -13.98
N LEU A 152 5.31 -19.83 -12.80
CA LEU A 152 5.67 -21.21 -12.46
C LEU A 152 4.46 -22.14 -12.51
N TRP A 153 3.33 -21.71 -11.93
CA TRP A 153 2.08 -22.45 -11.98
C TRP A 153 1.62 -22.72 -13.40
N GLN A 154 1.69 -21.72 -14.29
CA GLN A 154 1.34 -21.86 -15.71
C GLN A 154 2.25 -22.84 -16.45
N GLN A 155 3.49 -23.02 -15.98
CA GLN A 155 4.42 -24.05 -16.48
C GLN A 155 4.17 -25.45 -15.90
N GLY A 156 3.09 -25.63 -15.13
CA GLY A 156 2.73 -26.92 -14.53
C GLY A 156 3.40 -27.19 -13.18
N ILE A 157 4.12 -26.23 -12.60
CA ILE A 157 4.78 -26.41 -11.29
C ILE A 157 3.75 -26.29 -10.16
N ARG A 158 3.76 -27.26 -9.27
CA ARG A 158 2.87 -27.34 -8.11
C ARG A 158 3.69 -27.43 -6.82
N LEU A 159 3.15 -26.94 -5.73
CA LEU A 159 3.84 -26.92 -4.43
C LEU A 159 4.32 -28.31 -4.00
N ASP A 160 3.52 -29.34 -4.27
CA ASP A 160 3.84 -30.73 -3.86
C ASP A 160 5.01 -31.33 -4.64
N ASP A 161 5.29 -30.82 -5.84
CA ASP A 161 6.42 -31.24 -6.66
C ASP A 161 7.75 -30.67 -6.18
N LEU A 162 7.73 -29.70 -5.28
CA LEU A 162 8.90 -28.91 -4.90
C LEU A 162 9.62 -29.48 -3.67
N GLN A 163 10.95 -29.55 -3.77
CA GLN A 163 11.86 -29.81 -2.69
C GLN A 163 12.32 -28.52 -2.02
N LYS A 164 12.53 -27.45 -2.83
CA LYS A 164 13.03 -26.16 -2.36
C LYS A 164 12.45 -25.01 -3.16
N ILE A 165 12.22 -23.88 -2.48
CA ILE A 165 11.77 -22.62 -3.04
C ILE A 165 12.65 -21.51 -2.46
N VAL A 166 13.23 -20.67 -3.32
CA VAL A 166 14.04 -19.51 -2.91
C VAL A 166 13.45 -18.25 -3.53
N PHE A 167 13.13 -17.28 -2.68
CA PHE A 167 12.70 -15.95 -3.07
C PHE A 167 13.90 -15.01 -3.03
N HIS A 168 14.36 -14.55 -4.17
CA HIS A 168 15.48 -13.65 -4.29
C HIS A 168 14.99 -12.20 -4.36
N PHE A 169 15.50 -11.35 -3.48
CA PHE A 169 15.17 -9.93 -3.38
C PHE A 169 16.41 -9.05 -3.56
N PRO A 170 16.25 -7.81 -4.05
CA PRO A 170 17.22 -6.76 -3.81
C PRO A 170 17.35 -6.49 -2.31
N PRO A 171 18.52 -6.08 -1.81
CA PRO A 171 18.73 -5.81 -0.38
C PRO A 171 17.73 -4.81 0.17
N GLY A 172 16.93 -5.25 1.17
CA GLY A 172 15.93 -4.45 1.86
C GLY A 172 14.57 -4.35 1.18
N ALA A 173 14.36 -4.95 0.00
CA ALA A 173 13.07 -4.94 -0.70
C ALA A 173 12.01 -5.78 0.05
N ASP A 174 12.43 -6.78 0.80
CA ASP A 174 11.57 -7.66 1.61
C ASP A 174 11.27 -7.14 3.03
N LYS A 175 11.84 -6.01 3.47
CA LYS A 175 11.69 -5.49 4.85
C LYS A 175 10.23 -5.29 5.29
N ALA A 176 9.33 -5.03 4.35
CA ALA A 176 7.91 -4.88 4.65
C ALA A 176 7.19 -6.22 4.82
N LEU A 177 7.78 -7.33 4.37
CA LEU A 177 7.27 -8.69 4.52
C LEU A 177 7.80 -9.30 5.83
N ARG A 178 7.25 -8.85 6.94
CA ARG A 178 7.80 -9.08 8.29
C ARG A 178 7.69 -10.52 8.77
N TYR A 179 6.78 -11.30 8.22
CA TYR A 179 6.48 -12.64 8.67
C TYR A 179 6.99 -13.67 7.67
N GLU A 180 8.10 -14.32 7.98
CA GLU A 180 8.58 -15.49 7.22
C GLU A 180 7.77 -16.75 7.60
N ALA A 181 7.30 -16.81 8.84
CA ALA A 181 6.46 -17.88 9.38
C ALA A 181 5.19 -17.28 10.04
N PRO A 182 4.21 -16.81 9.26
CA PRO A 182 2.97 -16.29 9.82
C PRO A 182 2.16 -17.38 10.52
N LEU A 183 1.50 -17.01 11.61
CA LEU A 183 0.62 -17.89 12.38
C LEU A 183 -0.85 -17.68 12.01
N THR A 184 -1.22 -16.48 11.53
CA THR A 184 -2.58 -16.10 11.17
C THR A 184 -2.65 -15.63 9.70
N GLY A 185 -3.84 -15.62 9.13
CA GLY A 185 -4.07 -15.06 7.80
C GLY A 185 -3.69 -13.59 7.71
N VAL A 186 -3.98 -12.79 8.75
CA VAL A 186 -3.63 -11.36 8.82
C VAL A 186 -2.10 -11.15 8.78
N GLU A 187 -1.32 -11.95 9.49
CA GLU A 187 0.14 -11.95 9.37
C GLU A 187 0.58 -12.39 7.97
N GLY A 188 -0.15 -13.34 7.37
CA GLY A 188 0.05 -13.82 6.01
C GLY A 188 -0.01 -12.71 4.94
N LYS A 189 -0.77 -11.63 5.17
CA LYS A 189 -0.77 -10.41 4.33
C LYS A 189 0.63 -9.79 4.21
N PHE A 190 1.57 -10.12 5.09
CA PHE A 190 2.95 -9.63 5.14
C PHE A 190 3.98 -10.75 5.02
N SER A 191 3.63 -11.85 4.34
CA SER A 191 4.48 -13.02 4.09
C SER A 191 4.56 -13.33 2.60
N MET A 192 5.78 -13.40 2.06
CA MET A 192 6.01 -13.90 0.70
C MET A 192 5.70 -15.39 0.62
N GLU A 193 6.07 -16.11 1.64
CA GLU A 193 5.91 -17.56 1.76
C GLU A 193 4.44 -17.95 1.70
N TYR A 194 3.57 -17.19 2.40
CA TYR A 194 2.13 -17.48 2.43
C TYR A 194 1.44 -17.13 1.10
N VAL A 195 1.84 -16.04 0.46
CA VAL A 195 1.36 -15.69 -0.88
C VAL A 195 1.80 -16.75 -1.90
N ALA A 196 3.07 -17.16 -1.88
CA ALA A 196 3.59 -18.20 -2.77
C ALA A 196 2.92 -19.56 -2.53
N TYR A 197 2.67 -19.91 -1.28
CA TYR A 197 1.93 -21.12 -0.92
C TYR A 197 0.57 -21.16 -1.62
N GLN A 198 -0.22 -20.09 -1.53
CA GLN A 198 -1.54 -20.06 -2.17
C GLN A 198 -1.41 -20.27 -3.68
N VAL A 199 -0.56 -19.47 -4.35
CA VAL A 199 -0.40 -19.56 -5.81
C VAL A 199 0.11 -20.92 -6.26
N LEU A 200 1.10 -21.49 -5.59
CA LEU A 200 1.69 -22.78 -5.97
C LEU A 200 0.80 -23.99 -5.60
N THR A 201 -0.22 -23.78 -4.75
CA THR A 201 -1.20 -24.81 -4.38
C THR A 201 -2.41 -24.80 -5.29
N GLN A 202 -2.95 -23.61 -5.64
CA GLN A 202 -4.25 -23.48 -6.30
C GLN A 202 -4.25 -22.55 -7.53
N GLY A 203 -3.12 -21.93 -7.88
CA GLY A 203 -2.95 -21.07 -9.06
C GLY A 203 -3.25 -19.59 -8.84
N CYS A 204 -3.88 -19.23 -7.75
CA CYS A 204 -4.26 -17.85 -7.43
C CYS A 204 -4.14 -17.57 -5.93
N VAL A 205 -4.20 -16.31 -5.57
CA VAL A 205 -4.43 -15.86 -4.20
C VAL A 205 -5.95 -15.73 -4.00
N GLU A 206 -6.45 -16.18 -2.86
CA GLU A 206 -7.82 -15.97 -2.44
C GLU A 206 -7.86 -15.18 -1.12
N ASP A 207 -8.65 -14.11 -1.09
CA ASP A 207 -8.69 -13.17 0.04
C ASP A 207 -9.12 -13.83 1.35
N ARG A 208 -10.01 -14.84 1.28
CA ARG A 208 -10.46 -15.63 2.45
C ARG A 208 -9.32 -16.25 3.28
N PHE A 209 -8.17 -16.56 2.66
CA PHE A 209 -7.02 -17.09 3.38
C PHE A 209 -6.38 -16.06 4.31
N PHE A 210 -6.61 -14.77 4.06
CA PHE A 210 -6.11 -13.69 4.91
C PHE A 210 -7.01 -13.39 6.12
N ASP A 211 -8.18 -14.00 6.19
CA ASP A 211 -9.13 -13.84 7.30
C ASP A 211 -9.09 -15.03 8.27
N LEU A 212 -8.27 -16.04 7.97
CA LEU A 212 -8.11 -17.21 8.84
C LEU A 212 -7.45 -16.84 10.17
N GLU A 213 -8.04 -17.25 11.28
CA GLU A 213 -7.45 -17.13 12.62
C GLU A 213 -6.12 -17.88 12.74
N LYS A 214 -5.98 -18.98 12.01
CA LYS A 214 -4.78 -19.81 11.95
C LYS A 214 -4.49 -20.23 10.51
N VAL A 215 -3.23 -20.11 10.08
CA VAL A 215 -2.80 -20.58 8.77
C VAL A 215 -3.00 -22.09 8.61
N PRO A 216 -3.25 -22.60 7.37
CA PRO A 216 -3.44 -24.03 7.13
C PRO A 216 -2.21 -24.87 7.55
N GLU A 217 -2.47 -26.06 8.10
CA GLU A 217 -1.38 -26.99 8.48
C GLU A 217 -0.52 -27.39 7.28
N SER A 218 -1.12 -27.48 6.07
CA SER A 218 -0.40 -27.73 4.82
C SER A 218 0.62 -26.64 4.49
N PHE A 219 0.32 -25.38 4.80
CA PHE A 219 1.30 -24.29 4.71
C PHE A 219 2.46 -24.50 5.69
N THR A 220 2.14 -24.77 6.96
CA THR A 220 3.17 -24.99 8.00
C THR A 220 4.10 -26.14 7.62
N LYS A 221 3.57 -27.22 7.04
CA LYS A 221 4.36 -28.35 6.51
C LYS A 221 5.22 -27.99 5.30
N ALA A 222 4.78 -27.04 4.48
CA ALA A 222 5.51 -26.58 3.31
C ALA A 222 6.61 -25.57 3.63
N LEU A 223 6.44 -24.78 4.69
CA LEU A 223 7.30 -23.66 5.05
C LEU A 223 8.80 -23.99 5.15
N PRO A 224 9.25 -25.14 5.70
CA PRO A 224 10.68 -25.48 5.75
C PRO A 224 11.38 -25.56 4.40
N ARG A 225 10.62 -25.67 3.29
CA ARG A 225 11.14 -25.70 1.92
C ARG A 225 11.34 -24.31 1.33
N MET A 226 10.86 -23.25 2.00
CA MET A 226 10.84 -21.87 1.54
C MET A 226 11.94 -21.06 2.22
N GLN A 227 12.67 -20.28 1.42
CA GLN A 227 13.78 -19.48 1.91
C GLN A 227 13.82 -18.12 1.19
N ARG A 228 14.27 -17.08 1.88
CA ARG A 228 14.58 -15.79 1.27
C ARG A 228 16.08 -15.62 1.05
N SER A 229 16.45 -15.01 -0.06
CA SER A 229 17.80 -14.54 -0.36
C SER A 229 17.75 -13.05 -0.71
N ARG A 230 18.83 -12.30 -0.38
CA ARG A 230 18.95 -10.86 -0.64
C ARG A 230 20.12 -10.59 -1.56
N ASP A 231 20.25 -11.41 -2.61
CA ASP A 231 21.37 -11.52 -3.53
C ASP A 231 21.16 -10.82 -4.87
N LEU A 232 19.98 -10.25 -5.11
CA LEU A 232 19.75 -9.48 -6.33
C LEU A 232 20.40 -8.09 -6.25
N PRO A 233 20.85 -7.55 -7.40
CA PRO A 233 21.36 -6.18 -7.45
C PRO A 233 20.28 -5.18 -7.04
N ARG A 234 20.71 -4.04 -6.48
CA ARG A 234 19.80 -2.94 -6.15
C ARG A 234 19.14 -2.42 -7.43
N VAL A 235 17.87 -2.13 -7.34
CA VAL A 235 17.07 -1.55 -8.43
C VAL A 235 16.43 -0.23 -7.98
N PRO A 236 16.03 0.66 -8.91
CA PRO A 236 15.26 1.85 -8.58
C PRO A 236 14.00 1.52 -7.76
N LYS A 237 13.57 2.45 -6.89
CA LYS A 237 12.38 2.26 -6.03
C LYS A 237 11.08 2.02 -6.84
N SER A 238 11.06 2.45 -8.09
CA SER A 238 9.96 2.21 -9.04
C SER A 238 9.94 0.79 -9.62
N VAL A 239 10.94 -0.04 -9.34
CA VAL A 239 11.04 -1.41 -9.81
C VAL A 239 10.95 -2.36 -8.61
N ARG A 240 10.07 -3.36 -8.69
CA ARG A 240 9.91 -4.39 -7.65
C ARG A 240 10.34 -5.74 -8.20
N ARG A 241 11.62 -5.87 -8.45
CA ARG A 241 12.21 -7.08 -8.98
C ARG A 241 12.21 -8.18 -7.92
N ILE A 242 11.63 -9.33 -8.27
CA ILE A 242 11.70 -10.57 -7.50
C ILE A 242 12.01 -11.71 -8.47
N VAL A 243 12.90 -12.59 -8.06
CA VAL A 243 13.19 -13.84 -8.75
C VAL A 243 12.79 -14.99 -7.83
N VAL A 244 12.04 -15.95 -8.34
CA VAL A 244 11.66 -17.17 -7.60
C VAL A 244 12.33 -18.35 -8.27
N THR A 245 13.22 -19.03 -7.54
CA THR A 245 13.88 -20.25 -7.99
C THR A 245 13.28 -21.43 -7.24
N VAL A 246 12.85 -22.43 -7.98
CA VAL A 246 12.30 -23.67 -7.43
C VAL A 246 13.15 -24.87 -7.86
N GLN A 247 13.34 -25.81 -6.95
CA GLN A 247 13.92 -27.12 -7.23
C GLN A 247 12.83 -28.18 -7.03
N THR A 248 12.58 -28.95 -8.07
CA THR A 248 11.63 -30.06 -7.99
C THR A 248 12.25 -31.25 -7.25
N ARG A 249 11.40 -32.18 -6.82
CA ARG A 249 11.85 -33.47 -6.21
C ARG A 249 12.64 -34.34 -7.18
N SER A 250 12.44 -34.14 -8.50
CA SER A 250 13.25 -34.77 -9.55
C SER A 250 14.62 -34.13 -9.77
N GLY A 251 14.94 -33.06 -9.04
CA GLY A 251 16.21 -32.34 -9.14
C GLY A 251 16.22 -31.22 -10.21
N LYS A 252 15.16 -31.02 -10.98
CA LYS A 252 15.07 -29.93 -11.95
C LYS A 252 15.00 -28.59 -11.25
N VAL A 253 15.82 -27.62 -11.68
CA VAL A 253 15.79 -26.24 -11.21
C VAL A 253 15.10 -25.36 -12.26
N ILE A 254 14.13 -24.56 -11.81
CA ILE A 254 13.35 -23.66 -12.66
C ILE A 254 13.30 -22.30 -11.98
N THR A 255 13.41 -21.24 -12.76
CA THR A 255 13.40 -19.86 -12.27
C THR A 255 12.36 -19.05 -13.01
N ALA A 256 11.61 -18.24 -12.28
CA ALA A 256 10.74 -17.21 -12.81
C ALA A 256 11.07 -15.86 -12.23
N GLU A 257 11.04 -14.84 -13.06
CA GLU A 257 11.31 -13.44 -12.67
C GLU A 257 10.12 -12.55 -12.98
N GLU A 258 9.88 -11.55 -12.12
CA GLU A 258 8.96 -10.48 -12.39
C GLU A 258 9.52 -9.14 -11.89
N SER A 259 9.46 -8.12 -12.74
CA SER A 259 9.89 -6.75 -12.45
C SER A 259 8.79 -5.71 -12.71
N ALA A 260 7.80 -6.07 -13.52
CA ALA A 260 6.65 -5.23 -13.87
C ALA A 260 5.34 -6.03 -13.71
N PRO A 261 4.94 -6.39 -12.48
CA PRO A 261 3.72 -7.15 -12.24
C PRO A 261 2.48 -6.34 -12.64
N PRO A 262 1.33 -6.99 -12.89
CA PRO A 262 0.06 -6.31 -13.13
C PRO A 262 -0.25 -5.29 -12.03
N GLY A 263 -0.78 -4.13 -12.42
CA GLY A 263 -1.05 -3.01 -11.51
C GLY A 263 0.17 -2.14 -11.20
N SER A 264 1.35 -2.45 -11.76
CA SER A 264 2.51 -1.56 -11.69
C SER A 264 2.39 -0.41 -12.70
N PRO A 265 3.14 0.72 -12.51
CA PRO A 265 3.15 1.81 -13.49
C PRO A 265 3.55 1.39 -14.91
N ASN A 266 4.44 0.37 -15.01
CA ASN A 266 4.90 -0.17 -16.29
C ASN A 266 3.95 -1.21 -16.90
N ARG A 267 2.98 -1.68 -16.13
CA ARG A 267 1.93 -2.60 -16.55
C ARG A 267 0.65 -2.30 -15.76
N PRO A 268 -0.01 -1.16 -16.05
CA PRO A 268 -1.24 -0.75 -15.37
C PRO A 268 -2.35 -1.78 -15.59
N PHE A 269 -3.32 -1.79 -14.71
CA PHE A 269 -4.52 -2.60 -14.88
C PHE A 269 -5.29 -2.14 -16.12
N THR A 270 -5.81 -3.11 -16.84
CA THR A 270 -6.83 -2.91 -17.88
C THR A 270 -8.18 -2.63 -17.23
N GLU A 271 -9.18 -2.24 -18.02
CA GLU A 271 -10.55 -2.11 -17.51
C GLU A 271 -11.09 -3.46 -17.03
N GLU A 272 -10.71 -4.57 -17.66
CA GLU A 272 -11.07 -5.92 -17.25
C GLU A 272 -10.46 -6.28 -15.89
N ASP A 273 -9.16 -6.02 -15.69
CA ASP A 273 -8.49 -6.21 -14.39
C ASP A 273 -9.18 -5.39 -13.28
N LEU A 274 -9.64 -4.16 -13.59
CA LEU A 274 -10.35 -3.31 -12.63
C LEU A 274 -11.74 -3.85 -12.33
N PHE A 275 -12.45 -4.33 -13.34
CA PHE A 275 -13.77 -4.95 -13.17
C PHE A 275 -13.68 -6.20 -12.30
N GLU A 276 -12.75 -7.12 -12.64
CA GLU A 276 -12.52 -8.34 -11.86
C GLU A 276 -12.18 -8.01 -10.39
N LYS A 277 -11.29 -7.03 -10.17
CA LYS A 277 -10.95 -6.58 -8.82
C LYS A 277 -12.15 -6.03 -8.06
N LEU A 278 -13.01 -5.25 -8.69
CA LEU A 278 -14.24 -4.73 -8.06
C LEU A 278 -15.23 -5.86 -7.78
N ALA A 279 -15.39 -6.81 -8.70
CA ALA A 279 -16.29 -7.94 -8.52
C ALA A 279 -15.93 -8.82 -7.32
N LEU A 280 -14.62 -8.93 -7.00
CA LEU A 280 -14.14 -9.61 -5.78
C LEU A 280 -14.64 -8.95 -4.48
N SER A 281 -15.00 -7.65 -4.51
CA SER A 281 -15.42 -6.92 -3.31
C SER A 281 -16.90 -7.15 -2.97
N LYS A 282 -17.74 -7.43 -3.97
CA LYS A 282 -19.17 -7.72 -3.80
C LYS A 282 -19.68 -8.71 -4.86
N ASP A 283 -19.93 -8.25 -6.08
CA ASP A 283 -20.39 -9.05 -7.22
C ASP A 283 -20.17 -8.29 -8.55
N GLU A 284 -20.37 -9.00 -9.68
CA GLU A 284 -20.19 -8.44 -11.02
C GLU A 284 -21.20 -7.32 -11.35
N ASN A 285 -22.44 -7.42 -10.88
CA ASN A 285 -23.48 -6.40 -11.13
C ASN A 285 -23.11 -5.09 -10.44
N TRP A 286 -22.67 -5.16 -9.19
CA TRP A 286 -22.16 -3.99 -8.46
C TRP A 286 -20.92 -3.41 -9.12
N ALA A 287 -19.95 -4.24 -9.50
CA ALA A 287 -18.75 -3.81 -10.20
C ALA A 287 -19.07 -3.06 -11.49
N GLY A 288 -20.01 -3.58 -12.29
CA GLY A 288 -20.49 -2.93 -13.52
C GLY A 288 -21.07 -1.55 -13.26
N LYS A 289 -21.93 -1.40 -12.24
CA LYS A 289 -22.51 -0.11 -11.85
C LYS A 289 -21.46 0.90 -11.40
N VAL A 290 -20.48 0.47 -10.59
CA VAL A 290 -19.37 1.34 -10.13
C VAL A 290 -18.54 1.79 -11.32
N MET A 291 -18.17 0.89 -12.23
CA MET A 291 -17.39 1.22 -13.43
C MET A 291 -18.14 2.21 -14.33
N GLU A 292 -19.43 2.01 -14.57
CA GLU A 292 -20.26 2.91 -15.36
C GLU A 292 -20.33 4.31 -14.73
N GLN A 293 -20.62 4.40 -13.44
CA GLN A 293 -20.69 5.69 -12.73
C GLN A 293 -19.32 6.39 -12.72
N THR A 294 -18.23 5.65 -12.58
CA THR A 294 -16.88 6.20 -12.59
C THR A 294 -16.50 6.76 -13.98
N ARG A 295 -16.86 6.08 -15.07
CA ARG A 295 -16.65 6.57 -16.43
C ARG A 295 -17.42 7.87 -16.70
N ASN A 296 -18.61 8.00 -16.14
CA ASN A 296 -19.46 9.18 -16.27
C ASN A 296 -19.12 10.28 -15.24
N TRP A 297 -18.18 10.04 -14.34
CA TRP A 297 -17.81 10.93 -13.24
C TRP A 297 -17.57 12.39 -13.60
N PRO A 298 -16.91 12.74 -14.71
CA PRO A 298 -16.73 14.16 -15.09
C PRO A 298 -18.03 14.94 -15.26
N LYS A 299 -19.16 14.24 -15.41
CA LYS A 299 -20.52 14.79 -15.55
C LYS A 299 -21.46 14.44 -14.40
N GLY A 300 -20.98 13.59 -13.46
CA GLY A 300 -21.75 13.09 -12.32
C GLY A 300 -21.42 13.80 -11.00
N THR A 301 -22.24 13.58 -10.00
CA THR A 301 -22.03 14.03 -8.63
C THR A 301 -21.69 12.85 -7.71
N MET A 302 -21.11 13.12 -6.53
CA MET A 302 -20.93 12.10 -5.49
C MET A 302 -22.25 11.43 -5.09
N GLU A 303 -23.37 12.11 -5.24
CA GLU A 303 -24.70 11.60 -4.94
C GLU A 303 -25.05 10.35 -5.75
N SER A 304 -24.55 10.23 -6.98
CA SER A 304 -24.78 9.05 -7.82
C SER A 304 -23.86 7.86 -7.47
N LEU A 305 -22.68 8.10 -6.93
CA LEU A 305 -21.72 7.07 -6.58
C LEU A 305 -21.83 6.62 -5.12
N TRP A 306 -22.16 7.55 -4.22
CA TRP A 306 -22.19 7.30 -2.78
C TRP A 306 -23.11 6.12 -2.37
N PRO A 307 -24.33 5.96 -2.91
CA PRO A 307 -25.17 4.80 -2.58
C PRO A 307 -24.56 3.45 -2.97
N LEU A 308 -23.69 3.43 -3.99
CA LEU A 308 -23.00 2.20 -4.40
C LEU A 308 -21.82 1.85 -3.48
N LEU A 309 -21.24 2.86 -2.81
CA LEU A 309 -20.06 2.70 -1.96
C LEU A 309 -20.43 2.61 -0.46
N SER A 310 -21.64 3.04 -0.07
CA SER A 310 -22.09 2.94 1.31
C SER A 310 -22.49 1.51 1.64
N VAL A 311 -22.04 1.04 2.80
CA VAL A 311 -22.54 -0.20 3.41
C VAL A 311 -23.95 0.11 3.94
N GLU A 312 -24.98 -0.58 3.48
CA GLU A 312 -26.30 -0.48 4.08
C GLU A 312 -26.20 -0.89 5.55
N SER A 313 -26.65 0.01 6.44
CA SER A 313 -26.70 -0.25 7.87
C SER A 313 -27.73 -1.37 8.14
N GLY A 314 -27.32 -2.62 8.09
CA GLY A 314 -28.18 -3.79 8.25
C GLY A 314 -27.63 -5.10 7.71
N GLU A 315 -26.60 -5.07 6.87
CA GLU A 315 -25.84 -6.30 6.57
C GLU A 315 -24.79 -6.49 7.68
N GLU A 316 -24.99 -7.48 8.54
CA GLU A 316 -23.99 -7.95 9.49
C GLU A 316 -22.73 -8.38 8.72
N VAL A 317 -21.61 -7.76 9.06
CA VAL A 317 -20.27 -8.08 8.55
C VAL A 317 -19.77 -9.37 9.21
#